data_2e9ef37826d40adc731aaba73fdd5407
#
_entry.id   2e9ef37826d40adc731aaba73fdd5407
#
_cell.length_a   1.000
_cell.length_b   1.000
_cell.length_c   1.000
_cell.angle_alpha   90.00
_cell.angle_beta   90.00
_cell.angle_gamma   90.00
#
_symmetry.space_group_name_H-M   'P 1'
#
loop_
_entity.id
_entity.type
_entity.pdbx_description
1 polymer ?
#
loop_
_entity_poly.entity_id
_entity_poly.type
_entity_poly.pdbx_seq_one_letter_code
_entity_poly.pdbx_strand_id
1 'polypeptide(L)'
;MTNISTRGNVVTIINVFTVEPAKQDALVALLARATDETIRHMPGFISANIHRSVDGVRVTNYAQWRSRAALEAMLRHPAAMPHLREATELATNVDPHVYEVAAVRGGRSIPSRMALGAMATGALAIGACAVGAFAIGRLAIGALTLRHGRVRGLWLDQVSVGHLEVRELVVDRA
;
A
#
# COMPACT_ATOMS: atom_id res chain seq x y z
N MET A 1 1.21 6.84 5.05
CA MET A 1 0.79 5.62 4.32
C MET A 1 1.36 4.41 5.05
N THR A 2 0.54 3.44 5.42
CA THR A 2 1.00 2.24 6.13
C THR A 2 1.94 1.44 5.25
N ASN A 3 3.12 1.11 5.75
CA ASN A 3 4.07 0.25 5.07
C ASN A 3 4.25 -1.04 5.86
N ILE A 4 3.94 -2.18 5.26
CA ILE A 4 4.15 -3.49 5.85
C ILE A 4 5.52 -3.98 5.40
N SER A 5 6.41 -4.27 6.36
CA SER A 5 7.79 -4.69 6.09
C SER A 5 8.21 -5.79 7.05
N THR A 6 9.02 -6.72 6.55
CA THR A 6 9.72 -7.72 7.37
C THR A 6 11.02 -7.19 7.96
N ARG A 7 11.39 -5.94 7.65
CA ARG A 7 12.64 -5.31 8.12
C ARG A 7 12.38 -4.47 9.36
N GLY A 8 13.23 -4.61 10.38
CA GLY A 8 13.18 -3.83 11.61
C GLY A 8 12.34 -4.50 12.72
N ASN A 9 12.39 -3.91 13.92
CA ASN A 9 11.69 -4.39 15.12
C ASN A 9 10.24 -3.89 15.19
N VAL A 10 9.57 -3.73 14.05
CA VAL A 10 8.18 -3.29 14.02
C VAL A 10 7.29 -4.39 14.58
N VAL A 11 6.52 -4.02 15.61
CA VAL A 11 5.54 -4.89 16.24
C VAL A 11 4.16 -4.48 15.75
N THR A 12 3.37 -5.47 15.38
CA THR A 12 1.98 -5.27 14.95
C THR A 12 1.03 -5.83 15.99
N ILE A 13 0.10 -5.01 16.49
CA ILE A 13 -1.04 -5.50 17.24
C ILE A 13 -2.26 -5.54 16.34
N ILE A 14 -2.94 -6.67 16.35
CA ILE A 14 -4.22 -6.84 15.66
C ILE A 14 -5.27 -7.14 16.73
N ASN A 15 -6.20 -6.21 16.90
CA ASN A 15 -7.34 -6.38 17.77
C ASN A 15 -8.55 -6.72 16.90
N VAL A 16 -9.20 -7.83 17.19
CA VAL A 16 -10.47 -8.19 16.56
C VAL A 16 -11.58 -8.01 17.60
N PHE A 17 -12.46 -7.07 17.33
CA PHE A 17 -13.64 -6.81 18.14
C PHE A 17 -14.85 -7.50 17.49
N THR A 18 -15.60 -8.28 18.25
CA THR A 18 -16.92 -8.75 17.84
C THR A 18 -17.96 -7.78 18.40
N VAL A 19 -18.89 -7.34 17.57
CA VAL A 19 -19.90 -6.34 17.95
C VAL A 19 -21.29 -6.74 17.46
N GLU A 20 -22.31 -6.19 18.07
CA GLU A 20 -23.64 -6.15 17.47
C GLU A 20 -23.62 -5.26 16.22
N PRO A 21 -24.31 -5.63 15.11
CA PRO A 21 -24.27 -4.84 13.87
C PRO A 21 -24.61 -3.36 14.07
N ALA A 22 -25.53 -3.05 14.96
CA ALA A 22 -25.92 -1.67 15.25
C ALA A 22 -24.82 -0.84 15.94
N LYS A 23 -23.81 -1.48 16.53
CA LYS A 23 -22.69 -0.83 17.23
C LYS A 23 -21.41 -0.75 16.40
N GLN A 24 -21.36 -1.38 15.22
CA GLN A 24 -20.14 -1.44 14.41
C GLN A 24 -19.61 -0.05 14.03
N ASP A 25 -20.47 0.82 13.52
CA ASP A 25 -20.06 2.16 13.10
C ASP A 25 -19.65 3.03 14.29
N ALA A 26 -20.28 2.88 15.43
CA ALA A 26 -19.92 3.56 16.67
C ALA A 26 -18.51 3.16 17.14
N LEU A 27 -18.17 1.87 17.10
CA LEU A 27 -16.84 1.39 17.45
C LEU A 27 -15.79 1.86 16.45
N VAL A 28 -16.07 1.86 15.15
CA VAL A 28 -15.16 2.41 14.12
C VAL A 28 -14.87 3.88 14.40
N ALA A 29 -15.91 4.68 14.67
CA ALA A 29 -15.76 6.10 14.96
C ALA A 29 -14.96 6.36 16.25
N LEU A 30 -15.19 5.56 17.30
CA LEU A 30 -14.44 5.62 18.55
C LEU A 30 -12.95 5.35 18.32
N LEU A 31 -12.62 4.25 17.65
CA LEU A 31 -11.22 3.86 17.39
C LEU A 31 -10.49 4.89 16.52
N ALA A 32 -11.17 5.46 15.52
CA ALA A 32 -10.62 6.52 14.68
C ALA A 32 -10.32 7.77 15.51
N ARG A 33 -11.28 8.25 16.29
CA ARG A 33 -11.13 9.40 17.18
C ARG A 33 -10.02 9.18 18.20
N ALA A 34 -10.01 8.05 18.90
CA ALA A 34 -8.96 7.71 19.87
C ALA A 34 -7.56 7.69 19.23
N THR A 35 -7.46 7.21 17.99
CA THR A 35 -6.22 7.21 17.25
C THR A 35 -5.78 8.64 16.92
N ASP A 36 -6.67 9.47 16.37
CA ASP A 36 -6.36 10.81 15.91
C ASP A 36 -6.06 11.78 17.06
N GLU A 37 -6.80 11.70 18.15
CA GLU A 37 -6.68 12.63 19.27
C GLU A 37 -5.58 12.23 20.25
N THR A 38 -5.32 10.94 20.43
CA THR A 38 -4.50 10.44 21.51
C THR A 38 -3.35 9.54 21.03
N ILE A 39 -3.66 8.40 20.41
CA ILE A 39 -2.69 7.31 20.24
C ILE A 39 -1.60 7.68 19.23
N ARG A 40 -1.94 8.39 18.15
CA ARG A 40 -0.96 8.79 17.12
C ARG A 40 0.16 9.69 17.63
N HIS A 41 -0.04 10.35 18.76
CA HIS A 41 0.93 11.26 19.39
C HIS A 41 1.85 10.54 20.38
N MET A 42 1.60 9.26 20.66
CA MET A 42 2.42 8.49 21.60
C MET A 42 3.74 8.03 20.99
N PRO A 43 4.82 8.00 21.79
CA PRO A 43 6.13 7.56 21.33
C PRO A 43 6.09 6.15 20.75
N GLY A 44 6.66 5.98 19.58
CA GLY A 44 6.75 4.67 18.93
C GLY A 44 5.54 4.27 18.10
N PHE A 45 4.46 5.03 18.07
CA PHE A 45 3.37 4.80 17.12
C PHE A 45 3.86 4.96 15.67
N ILE A 46 3.42 4.07 14.78
CA ILE A 46 3.74 4.12 13.35
C ILE A 46 2.47 4.36 12.54
N SER A 47 1.48 3.51 12.69
CA SER A 47 0.21 3.60 11.95
C SER A 47 -0.88 2.76 12.59
N ALA A 48 -2.13 3.09 12.31
CA ALA A 48 -3.28 2.25 12.58
C ALA A 48 -4.19 2.19 11.35
N ASN A 49 -4.80 1.03 11.14
CA ASN A 49 -5.78 0.80 10.09
C ASN A 49 -6.98 0.11 10.72
N ILE A 50 -8.12 0.74 10.62
CA ILE A 50 -9.36 0.25 11.18
C ILE A 50 -10.19 -0.32 10.03
N HIS A 51 -10.56 -1.58 10.16
CA HIS A 51 -11.35 -2.31 9.18
C HIS A 51 -12.69 -2.72 9.80
N ARG A 52 -13.77 -2.56 9.06
CA ARG A 52 -15.07 -3.12 9.40
C ARG A 52 -15.36 -4.31 8.51
N SER A 53 -15.93 -5.36 9.06
CA SER A 53 -16.40 -6.51 8.29
C SER A 53 -17.68 -6.17 7.52
N VAL A 54 -17.84 -6.78 6.36
CA VAL A 54 -19.00 -6.53 5.47
C VAL A 54 -20.29 -7.09 6.06
N ASP A 55 -20.19 -8.14 6.89
CA ASP A 55 -21.32 -8.75 7.61
C ASP A 55 -21.80 -7.94 8.82
N GLY A 56 -21.11 -6.85 9.17
CA GLY A 56 -21.50 -5.94 10.23
C GLY A 56 -21.09 -6.37 11.64
N VAL A 57 -20.48 -7.55 11.84
CA VAL A 57 -20.30 -8.14 13.20
C VAL A 57 -18.88 -8.01 13.74
N ARG A 58 -17.91 -7.46 12.96
CA ARG A 58 -16.53 -7.32 13.42
C ARG A 58 -15.92 -5.97 13.04
N VAL A 59 -15.03 -5.50 13.93
CA VAL A 59 -14.11 -4.40 13.65
C VAL A 59 -12.71 -4.90 13.96
N THR A 60 -11.77 -4.68 13.04
CA THR A 60 -10.37 -5.05 13.24
C THR A 60 -9.51 -3.79 13.24
N ASN A 61 -8.73 -3.60 14.29
CA ASN A 61 -7.72 -2.56 14.36
C ASN A 61 -6.34 -3.18 14.19
N TYR A 62 -5.68 -2.88 13.06
CA TYR A 62 -4.31 -3.24 12.75
C TYR A 62 -3.41 -2.04 13.07
N ALA A 63 -2.61 -2.11 14.11
CA ALA A 63 -1.73 -1.02 14.52
C ALA A 63 -0.27 -1.46 14.61
N GLN A 64 0.64 -0.60 14.14
CA GLN A 64 2.07 -0.83 14.10
C GLN A 64 2.80 0.09 15.09
N TRP A 65 3.79 -0.49 15.77
CA TRP A 65 4.61 0.17 16.78
C TRP A 65 6.10 -0.11 16.53
N ARG A 66 6.95 0.85 16.87
CA ARG A 66 8.42 0.72 16.71
C ARG A 66 9.04 -0.36 17.58
N SER A 67 8.38 -0.74 18.67
CA SER A 67 8.84 -1.79 19.57
C SER A 67 7.69 -2.31 20.45
N ARG A 68 7.88 -3.48 21.03
CA ARG A 68 6.99 -4.05 22.04
C ARG A 68 6.87 -3.14 23.27
N ALA A 69 7.98 -2.58 23.72
CA ALA A 69 7.99 -1.66 24.86
C ALA A 69 7.13 -0.41 24.62
N ALA A 70 7.15 0.15 23.41
CA ALA A 70 6.29 1.29 23.04
C ALA A 70 4.81 0.92 23.05
N LEU A 71 4.45 -0.25 22.52
CA LEU A 71 3.08 -0.77 22.59
C LEU A 71 2.63 -0.95 24.05
N GLU A 72 3.45 -1.59 24.89
CA GLU A 72 3.15 -1.81 26.31
C GLU A 72 3.02 -0.50 27.09
N ALA A 73 3.84 0.51 26.75
CA ALA A 73 3.73 1.83 27.34
C ALA A 73 2.39 2.50 27.00
N MET A 74 1.93 2.39 25.75
CA MET A 74 0.61 2.86 25.32
C MET A 74 -0.51 2.17 26.08
N LEU A 75 -0.46 0.84 26.21
CA LEU A 75 -1.51 0.07 26.91
C LEU A 75 -1.64 0.43 28.40
N ARG A 76 -0.60 1.02 29.02
CA ARG A 76 -0.61 1.51 30.40
C ARG A 76 -0.78 3.02 30.50
N HIS A 77 -0.89 3.72 29.37
CA HIS A 77 -0.93 5.17 29.37
C HIS A 77 -2.30 5.69 29.84
N PRO A 78 -2.34 6.61 30.83
CA PRO A 78 -3.60 7.10 31.39
C PRO A 78 -4.54 7.70 30.34
N ALA A 79 -4.02 8.38 29.33
CA ALA A 79 -4.85 8.96 28.27
C ALA A 79 -5.42 7.92 27.29
N ALA A 80 -4.84 6.73 27.16
CA ALA A 80 -5.38 5.66 26.32
C ALA A 80 -6.47 4.85 27.02
N MET A 81 -6.40 4.72 28.33
CA MET A 81 -7.27 3.85 29.13
C MET A 81 -8.78 4.12 28.96
N PRO A 82 -9.26 5.38 28.93
CA PRO A 82 -10.69 5.63 28.70
C PRO A 82 -11.17 5.08 27.35
N HIS A 83 -10.41 5.29 26.29
CA HIS A 83 -10.74 4.83 24.94
C HIS A 83 -10.73 3.29 24.85
N LEU A 84 -9.75 2.64 25.49
CA LEU A 84 -9.68 1.17 25.52
C LEU A 84 -10.88 0.57 26.26
N ARG A 85 -11.31 1.19 27.37
CA ARG A 85 -12.49 0.77 28.12
C ARG A 85 -13.76 0.94 27.30
N GLU A 86 -13.98 2.12 26.72
CA GLU A 86 -15.15 2.39 25.89
C GLU A 86 -15.24 1.43 24.70
N ALA A 87 -14.10 1.10 24.06
CA ALA A 87 -14.06 0.11 22.98
C ALA A 87 -14.47 -1.29 23.46
N THR A 88 -14.06 -1.66 24.68
CA THR A 88 -14.47 -2.95 25.28
C THR A 88 -15.95 -2.98 25.64
N GLU A 89 -16.53 -1.86 26.05
CA GLU A 89 -17.97 -1.76 26.39
C GLU A 89 -18.87 -1.85 25.15
N LEU A 90 -18.39 -1.37 23.98
CA LEU A 90 -19.10 -1.50 22.71
C LEU A 90 -19.04 -2.92 22.12
N ALA A 91 -17.99 -3.66 22.43
CA ALA A 91 -17.75 -5.00 21.90
C ALA A 91 -18.37 -6.09 22.80
N THR A 92 -18.82 -7.18 22.18
CA THR A 92 -19.21 -8.40 22.87
C THR A 92 -18.03 -9.33 23.16
N ASN A 93 -16.97 -9.19 22.36
CA ASN A 93 -15.69 -9.87 22.56
C ASN A 93 -14.56 -9.05 22.00
N VAL A 94 -13.38 -9.12 22.63
CA VAL A 94 -12.15 -8.47 22.17
C VAL A 94 -11.03 -9.50 22.17
N ASP A 95 -10.39 -9.68 21.02
CA ASP A 95 -9.32 -10.64 20.78
C ASP A 95 -8.04 -9.95 20.29
N PRO A 96 -7.18 -9.45 21.22
CA PRO A 96 -5.95 -8.75 20.88
C PRO A 96 -4.78 -9.72 20.77
N HIS A 97 -4.06 -9.68 19.64
CA HIS A 97 -2.84 -10.45 19.45
C HIS A 97 -1.71 -9.60 18.90
N VAL A 98 -0.50 -9.93 19.32
CA VAL A 98 0.74 -9.28 18.87
C VAL A 98 1.42 -10.17 17.84
N TYR A 99 1.79 -9.58 16.72
CA TYR A 99 2.36 -10.28 15.56
C TYR A 99 3.68 -9.65 15.12
N GLU A 100 4.50 -10.49 14.52
CA GLU A 100 5.62 -10.09 13.68
C GLU A 100 5.29 -10.37 12.22
N VAL A 101 5.76 -9.52 11.31
CA VAL A 101 5.54 -9.71 9.89
C VAL A 101 6.49 -10.79 9.37
N ALA A 102 6.02 -12.01 9.20
CA ALA A 102 6.82 -13.15 8.74
C ALA A 102 7.14 -13.09 7.24
N ALA A 103 6.22 -12.59 6.42
CA ALA A 103 6.43 -12.44 4.98
C ALA A 103 5.52 -11.37 4.38
N VAL A 104 6.05 -10.64 3.40
CA VAL A 104 5.27 -9.71 2.58
C VAL A 104 5.31 -10.22 1.14
N ARG A 105 4.15 -10.37 0.53
CA ARG A 105 4.02 -10.71 -0.89
C ARG A 105 3.26 -9.58 -1.56
N GLY A 106 3.95 -8.78 -2.36
CA GLY A 106 3.34 -7.74 -3.17
C GLY A 106 2.73 -8.34 -4.44
N GLY A 107 1.55 -7.87 -4.83
CA GLY A 107 1.11 -8.01 -6.21
C GLY A 107 2.02 -7.16 -7.12
N ARG A 108 1.99 -7.39 -8.44
CA ARG A 108 2.60 -6.45 -9.38
C ARG A 108 1.99 -5.08 -9.12
N SER A 109 2.78 -4.17 -8.58
CA SER A 109 2.38 -2.77 -8.56
C SER A 109 2.25 -2.33 -10.01
N ILE A 110 1.03 -2.11 -10.45
CA ILE A 110 0.81 -1.28 -11.63
C ILE A 110 1.34 0.08 -11.19
N PRO A 111 2.41 0.59 -11.81
CA PRO A 111 2.89 1.91 -11.44
C PRO A 111 1.72 2.86 -11.62
N SER A 112 1.22 3.43 -10.53
CA SER A 112 0.27 4.52 -10.61
C SER A 112 0.92 5.53 -11.55
N ARG A 113 0.22 5.88 -12.64
CA ARG A 113 0.64 6.90 -13.58
C ARG A 113 1.21 8.04 -12.76
N MET A 114 2.52 8.26 -12.84
CA MET A 114 3.10 9.50 -12.36
C MET A 114 2.30 10.58 -13.06
N ALA A 115 1.51 11.31 -12.31
CA ALA A 115 1.00 12.58 -12.77
C ALA A 115 2.26 13.44 -12.99
N LEU A 116 2.73 13.49 -14.21
CA LEU A 116 3.62 14.55 -14.68
C LEU A 116 2.79 15.82 -14.55
N GLY A 117 2.85 16.39 -13.35
CA GLY A 117 2.34 17.71 -13.09
C GLY A 117 2.94 18.66 -14.12
N ALA A 118 2.08 19.47 -14.69
CA ALA A 118 2.38 20.50 -15.67
C ALA A 118 3.69 21.23 -15.31
N MET A 119 4.78 20.90 -15.97
CA MET A 119 5.91 21.79 -16.07
C MET A 119 5.50 22.89 -17.06
N ALA A 120 5.38 24.10 -16.53
CA ALA A 120 5.14 25.28 -17.32
C ALA A 120 6.15 25.35 -18.47
N THR A 121 5.65 25.38 -19.69
CA THR A 121 6.41 25.52 -20.90
C THR A 121 7.02 26.91 -20.97
N GLY A 122 8.24 27.08 -20.46
CA GLY A 122 9.14 28.13 -20.94
C GLY A 122 9.69 27.69 -22.28
N ALA A 123 9.48 28.49 -23.31
CA ALA A 123 9.97 28.24 -24.66
C ALA A 123 11.49 28.15 -24.65
N LEU A 124 12.05 26.96 -24.89
CA LEU A 124 13.44 26.75 -25.29
C LEU A 124 13.42 26.14 -26.68
N ALA A 125 13.75 26.99 -27.65
CA ALA A 125 14.11 26.55 -28.98
C ALA A 125 15.43 25.75 -28.87
N ILE A 126 15.36 24.45 -28.91
CA ILE A 126 16.55 23.60 -28.97
C ILE A 126 16.76 23.20 -30.42
N GLY A 127 17.82 23.77 -31.01
CA GLY A 127 18.35 23.34 -32.30
C GLY A 127 18.70 21.86 -32.29
N ALA A 128 18.70 21.26 -33.47
CA ALA A 128 18.94 19.85 -33.72
C ALA A 128 20.18 19.32 -32.98
N CYS A 129 19.98 18.61 -31.88
CA CYS A 129 20.97 17.74 -31.28
C CYS A 129 20.80 16.34 -31.82
N ALA A 130 21.82 15.85 -32.55
CA ALA A 130 21.92 14.44 -32.88
C ALA A 130 22.05 13.63 -31.60
N VAL A 131 21.01 12.93 -31.23
CA VAL A 131 20.98 12.07 -30.05
C VAL A 131 21.70 10.78 -30.40
N GLY A 132 22.98 10.71 -30.00
CA GLY A 132 23.76 9.49 -30.01
C GLY A 132 23.09 8.41 -29.13
N ALA A 133 23.34 7.16 -29.46
CA ALA A 133 22.73 5.97 -28.89
C ALA A 133 22.60 6.01 -27.35
N PHE A 134 21.41 6.16 -26.83
CA PHE A 134 21.09 5.91 -25.42
C PHE A 134 20.86 4.41 -25.22
N ALA A 135 21.75 3.76 -24.49
CA ALA A 135 21.52 2.42 -24.00
C ALA A 135 20.57 2.48 -22.81
N ILE A 136 19.30 2.20 -23.04
CA ILE A 136 18.29 2.13 -21.97
C ILE A 136 18.28 0.71 -21.41
N GLY A 137 18.90 0.50 -20.26
CA GLY A 137 19.09 -0.83 -19.66
C GLY A 137 17.82 -1.54 -19.17
N ARG A 138 16.74 -0.83 -18.86
CA ARG A 138 15.42 -1.39 -18.53
C ARG A 138 14.33 -0.34 -18.75
N LEU A 139 13.51 -0.54 -19.75
CA LEU A 139 12.33 0.28 -20.01
C LEU A 139 11.07 -0.57 -19.82
N ALA A 140 10.27 -0.24 -18.79
CA ALA A 140 8.94 -0.83 -18.61
C ALA A 140 7.91 0.05 -19.33
N ILE A 141 7.42 -0.39 -20.47
CA ILE A 141 6.44 0.34 -21.29
C ILE A 141 5.07 -0.28 -21.05
N GLY A 142 4.15 0.46 -20.42
CA GLY A 142 2.78 0.02 -20.20
C GLY A 142 1.89 0.03 -21.45
N ALA A 143 2.19 0.93 -22.42
CA ALA A 143 1.60 0.95 -23.75
C ALA A 143 2.55 1.64 -24.71
N LEU A 144 2.87 0.99 -25.83
CA LEU A 144 3.68 1.54 -26.91
C LEU A 144 2.83 1.64 -28.18
N THR A 145 2.59 2.87 -28.66
CA THR A 145 1.94 3.11 -29.93
C THR A 145 2.96 3.66 -30.93
N LEU A 146 3.40 2.82 -31.88
CA LEU A 146 4.29 3.21 -32.95
C LEU A 146 3.48 3.44 -34.22
N ARG A 147 3.38 4.69 -34.65
CA ARG A 147 2.76 5.00 -35.97
C ARG A 147 3.68 4.65 -37.13
N HIS A 148 4.99 4.95 -36.99
CA HIS A 148 6.01 4.56 -37.94
C HIS A 148 7.32 4.36 -37.19
N GLY A 149 7.88 3.18 -37.23
CA GLY A 149 9.14 2.87 -36.58
C GLY A 149 9.79 1.60 -37.15
N ARG A 150 11.13 1.56 -37.17
CA ARG A 150 11.89 0.38 -37.53
C ARG A 150 12.63 -0.12 -36.29
N VAL A 151 12.25 -1.34 -35.83
CA VAL A 151 12.92 -2.01 -34.71
C VAL A 151 13.86 -3.07 -35.28
N ARG A 152 15.16 -2.97 -34.95
CA ARG A 152 16.19 -3.90 -35.46
C ARG A 152 16.26 -5.22 -34.67
N GLY A 153 15.83 -5.20 -33.43
CA GLY A 153 15.78 -6.42 -32.60
C GLY A 153 14.96 -6.17 -31.35
N LEU A 154 14.12 -7.13 -30.99
CA LEU A 154 13.30 -7.11 -29.79
C LEU A 154 13.35 -8.51 -29.17
N TRP A 155 13.82 -8.59 -27.91
CA TRP A 155 13.85 -9.82 -27.15
C TRP A 155 12.73 -9.78 -26.10
N LEU A 156 11.86 -10.77 -26.13
CA LEU A 156 10.70 -10.86 -25.27
C LEU A 156 10.65 -12.25 -24.63
N ASP A 157 10.63 -12.31 -23.30
CA ASP A 157 10.53 -13.58 -22.56
C ASP A 157 9.12 -14.17 -22.63
N GLN A 158 8.11 -13.33 -22.69
CA GLN A 158 6.73 -13.74 -22.79
C GLN A 158 5.88 -12.66 -23.47
N VAL A 159 5.14 -13.04 -24.49
CA VAL A 159 4.24 -12.18 -25.23
C VAL A 159 2.83 -12.74 -25.17
N SER A 160 1.88 -11.90 -24.74
CA SER A 160 0.45 -12.17 -24.89
C SER A 160 -0.13 -11.16 -25.87
N VAL A 161 -0.61 -11.64 -27.01
CA VAL A 161 -1.11 -10.81 -28.10
C VAL A 161 -2.58 -11.12 -28.32
N GLY A 162 -3.48 -10.14 -28.15
CA GLY A 162 -4.90 -10.28 -28.45
C GLY A 162 -5.20 -10.28 -29.95
N HIS A 163 -4.47 -9.49 -30.71
CA HIS A 163 -4.55 -9.43 -32.18
C HIS A 163 -3.20 -9.00 -32.75
N LEU A 164 -2.68 -9.76 -33.71
CA LEU A 164 -1.42 -9.46 -34.39
C LEU A 164 -1.64 -9.53 -35.90
N GLU A 165 -1.44 -8.42 -36.59
CA GLU A 165 -1.44 -8.34 -38.04
C GLU A 165 -0.02 -8.10 -38.54
N VAL A 166 0.54 -9.06 -39.29
CA VAL A 166 1.89 -8.97 -39.87
C VAL A 166 1.82 -9.26 -41.38
N ARG A 167 2.65 -8.52 -42.13
CA ARG A 167 2.79 -8.75 -43.56
C ARG A 167 3.65 -9.97 -43.87
N GLU A 168 4.66 -10.18 -43.06
CA GLU A 168 5.60 -11.28 -43.24
C GLU A 168 6.15 -11.68 -41.86
N LEU A 169 6.09 -12.97 -41.54
CA LEU A 169 6.62 -13.53 -40.31
C LEU A 169 7.62 -14.64 -40.66
N VAL A 170 8.87 -14.44 -40.33
CA VAL A 170 9.92 -15.46 -40.42
C VAL A 170 10.20 -15.97 -39.02
N VAL A 171 10.00 -17.27 -38.80
CA VAL A 171 10.25 -17.95 -37.54
C VAL A 171 11.44 -18.87 -37.71
N ASP A 172 12.58 -18.51 -37.10
CA ASP A 172 13.72 -19.41 -36.95
C ASP A 172 13.55 -20.22 -35.66
N ARG A 173 13.55 -21.52 -35.80
CA ARG A 173 13.60 -22.44 -34.65
C ARG A 173 15.05 -22.75 -34.35
N ALA A 174 15.50 -22.36 -33.17
CA ALA A 174 16.77 -22.82 -32.59
C ALA A 174 16.63 -24.23 -32.00
#